data_b1d6d9b8373bf30dbdc4812d717df614
#
_entry.id   b1d6d9b8373bf30dbdc4812d717df614
#
_cell.length_a   1.000
_cell.length_b   1.000
_cell.length_c   1.000
_cell.angle_alpha   90.00
_cell.angle_beta   90.00
_cell.angle_gamma   90.00
#
_symmetry.space_group_name_H-M   'P 1'
#
loop_
_entity.id
_entity.type
_entity.pdbx_description
1 polymer ?
#
loop_
_entity_poly.entity_id
_entity_poly.type
_entity_poly.pdbx_seq_one_letter_code
_entity_poly.pdbx_strand_id
1 'polypeptide(L)'
;MLLAREGINGTIAGRDEGLAQVLGHIRALPGCAGLDVKYASAHENPFHRMKVRLKREIVTMGQPEIDPRQSVGRYVEPEDWNALISDPDTIVIDTRNDYEVACGSFRGAIDPQTKSFREFPDWFREHRDDLLSGTKKVAMFCTGGIRCEKSTSFLRQEGMEEVYHLKGGILKYLEQVPEEKSLWEGECFVFDERVTVGHGLAPGTHGLCRACRRPVSQADQASPHFVEGISCPHCIGERGEEQRARYAERQRQEALARQRGRAHVGATLPGKP
;
A
#
# COMPACT_ATOMS: atom_id res chain seq x y z
N MET A 1 -9.46 8.36 -5.65
CA MET A 1 -9.05 9.30 -4.58
C MET A 1 -9.87 9.06 -3.33
N LEU A 2 -9.26 9.24 -2.17
CA LEU A 2 -9.89 9.21 -0.85
C LEU A 2 -9.81 10.63 -0.27
N LEU A 3 -10.89 11.06 0.33
CA LEU A 3 -11.01 12.36 0.99
C LEU A 3 -11.44 12.10 2.44
N ALA A 4 -10.73 12.69 3.38
CA ALA A 4 -11.06 12.62 4.80
C ALA A 4 -10.79 13.97 5.47
N ARG A 5 -11.16 14.09 6.74
CA ARG A 5 -10.82 15.25 7.55
C ARG A 5 -9.30 15.48 7.65
N GLU A 6 -8.53 14.39 7.57
CA GLU A 6 -7.07 14.37 7.65
C GLU A 6 -6.39 14.84 6.36
N GLY A 7 -7.08 14.80 5.20
CA GLY A 7 -6.53 15.24 3.92
C GLY A 7 -7.04 14.46 2.72
N ILE A 8 -6.20 14.39 1.69
CA ILE A 8 -6.46 13.75 0.40
C ILE A 8 -5.37 12.72 0.14
N ASN A 9 -5.77 11.51 -0.26
CA ASN A 9 -4.84 10.46 -0.68
C ASN A 9 -5.37 9.69 -1.89
N GLY A 10 -4.48 9.29 -2.80
CA GLY A 10 -4.82 8.43 -3.93
C GLY A 10 -3.95 8.66 -5.14
N THR A 11 -4.22 7.87 -6.17
CA THR A 11 -3.60 7.99 -7.48
C THR A 11 -4.65 8.37 -8.51
N ILE A 12 -4.28 9.24 -9.43
CA ILE A 12 -5.07 9.60 -10.62
C ILE A 12 -4.25 9.36 -11.86
N ALA A 13 -4.90 9.03 -12.95
CA ALA A 13 -4.26 8.88 -14.25
C ALA A 13 -5.05 9.64 -15.32
N GLY A 14 -4.35 10.17 -16.29
CA GLY A 14 -4.92 10.94 -17.39
C GLY A 14 -3.81 11.54 -18.27
N ARG A 15 -4.21 12.33 -19.25
CA ARG A 15 -3.27 13.12 -20.04
C ARG A 15 -2.70 14.27 -19.19
N ASP A 16 -1.49 14.69 -19.48
CA ASP A 16 -0.73 15.68 -18.69
C ASP A 16 -1.53 16.97 -18.43
N GLU A 17 -2.18 17.51 -19.45
CA GLU A 17 -3.01 18.72 -19.30
C GLU A 17 -4.17 18.52 -18.33
N GLY A 18 -4.87 17.37 -18.43
CA GLY A 18 -5.98 17.03 -17.52
C GLY A 18 -5.50 16.81 -16.09
N LEU A 19 -4.35 16.15 -15.92
CA LEU A 19 -3.72 15.97 -14.61
C LEU A 19 -3.33 17.31 -13.99
N ALA A 20 -2.71 18.19 -14.77
CA ALA A 20 -2.33 19.53 -14.32
C ALA A 20 -3.54 20.35 -13.86
N GLN A 21 -4.64 20.30 -14.60
CA GLN A 21 -5.90 20.98 -14.23
C GLN A 21 -6.46 20.44 -12.92
N VAL A 22 -6.58 19.10 -12.79
CA VAL A 22 -7.11 18.47 -11.55
C VAL A 22 -6.20 18.78 -10.35
N LEU A 23 -4.89 18.69 -10.51
CA LEU A 23 -3.93 19.03 -9.44
C LEU A 23 -4.00 20.51 -9.06
N GLY A 24 -4.16 21.41 -10.06
CA GLY A 24 -4.38 22.83 -9.81
C GLY A 24 -5.61 23.09 -8.95
N HIS A 25 -6.72 22.42 -9.26
CA HIS A 25 -7.94 22.52 -8.45
C HIS A 25 -7.76 21.98 -7.03
N ILE A 26 -7.08 20.83 -6.87
CA ILE A 26 -6.82 20.25 -5.56
C ILE A 26 -5.93 21.17 -4.73
N ARG A 27 -4.85 21.72 -5.31
CA ARG A 27 -3.94 22.65 -4.61
C ARG A 27 -4.60 23.97 -4.22
N ALA A 28 -5.65 24.37 -4.91
CA ALA A 28 -6.45 25.55 -4.56
C ALA A 28 -7.39 25.33 -3.35
N LEU A 29 -7.61 24.09 -2.94
CA LEU A 29 -8.39 23.80 -1.73
C LEU A 29 -7.63 24.23 -0.47
N PRO A 30 -8.35 24.69 0.58
CA PRO A 30 -7.72 25.06 1.84
C PRO A 30 -6.85 23.94 2.41
N GLY A 31 -5.58 24.25 2.73
CA GLY A 31 -4.61 23.30 3.29
C GLY A 31 -3.97 22.35 2.28
N CYS A 32 -4.33 22.41 0.99
CA CYS A 32 -3.81 21.47 -0.03
C CYS A 32 -2.70 22.08 -0.92
N ALA A 33 -2.27 23.32 -0.70
CA ALA A 33 -1.25 23.99 -1.50
C ALA A 33 0.08 23.21 -1.54
N GLY A 34 0.46 22.59 -0.41
CA GLY A 34 1.67 21.78 -0.25
C GLY A 34 1.49 20.29 -0.56
N LEU A 35 0.47 19.92 -1.35
CA LEU A 35 0.23 18.52 -1.71
C LEU A 35 1.46 17.89 -2.38
N ASP A 36 2.00 16.84 -1.77
CA ASP A 36 3.08 16.04 -2.33
C ASP A 36 2.55 15.18 -3.48
N VAL A 37 3.16 15.29 -4.66
CA VAL A 37 2.72 14.60 -5.86
C VAL A 37 3.90 13.86 -6.48
N LYS A 38 3.71 12.55 -6.69
CA LYS A 38 4.66 11.70 -7.40
C LYS A 38 4.11 11.40 -8.79
N TYR A 39 4.98 11.47 -9.80
CA TYR A 39 4.62 11.20 -11.18
C TYR A 39 5.20 9.86 -11.63
N ALA A 40 4.42 9.12 -12.41
CA ALA A 40 4.84 7.92 -13.08
C ALA A 40 4.13 7.83 -14.43
N SER A 41 4.74 7.17 -15.40
CA SER A 41 4.12 6.89 -16.70
C SER A 41 3.58 5.46 -16.76
N ALA A 42 2.53 5.26 -17.55
CA ALA A 42 1.97 3.96 -17.86
C ALA A 42 1.64 3.91 -19.36
N HIS A 43 1.87 2.74 -19.99
CA HIS A 43 1.56 2.55 -21.42
C HIS A 43 0.05 2.52 -21.67
N GLU A 44 -0.73 2.01 -20.71
CA GLU A 44 -2.18 1.94 -20.76
C GLU A 44 -2.79 2.62 -19.53
N ASN A 45 -4.09 2.96 -19.62
CA ASN A 45 -4.78 3.56 -18.47
C ASN A 45 -4.81 2.56 -17.30
N PRO A 46 -4.13 2.85 -16.16
CA PRO A 46 -4.01 1.92 -15.04
C PRO A 46 -5.31 1.78 -14.23
N PHE A 47 -6.35 2.55 -14.58
CA PHE A 47 -7.63 2.52 -13.86
C PHE A 47 -8.82 2.40 -14.79
N HIS A 48 -9.69 1.43 -14.51
CA HIS A 48 -10.92 1.23 -15.27
C HIS A 48 -11.98 2.32 -15.06
N ARG A 49 -11.92 3.05 -13.95
CA ARG A 49 -12.90 4.12 -13.63
C ARG A 49 -12.37 5.08 -12.57
N MET A 50 -12.84 6.31 -12.62
CA MET A 50 -12.65 7.27 -11.54
C MET A 50 -13.45 6.85 -10.30
N LYS A 51 -12.80 6.92 -9.12
CA LYS A 51 -13.44 6.76 -7.82
C LYS A 51 -13.00 7.88 -6.90
N VAL A 52 -13.96 8.59 -6.33
CA VAL A 52 -13.71 9.52 -5.22
C VAL A 52 -14.59 9.08 -4.05
N ARG A 53 -14.00 8.92 -2.88
CA ARG A 53 -14.72 8.44 -1.69
C ARG A 53 -14.45 9.33 -0.50
N LEU A 54 -15.50 9.72 0.19
CA LEU A 54 -15.40 10.30 1.53
C LEU A 54 -15.16 9.17 2.54
N LYS A 55 -14.21 9.40 3.43
CA LYS A 55 -13.79 8.46 4.47
C LYS A 55 -13.81 9.15 5.83
N ARG A 56 -14.05 8.40 6.91
CA ARG A 56 -13.89 8.90 8.28
C ARG A 56 -12.41 9.08 8.62
N GLU A 57 -11.58 8.17 8.15
CA GLU A 57 -10.13 8.16 8.27
C GLU A 57 -9.52 8.04 6.87
N ILE A 58 -8.44 8.78 6.58
CA ILE A 58 -7.76 8.75 5.28
C ILE A 58 -7.20 7.35 4.99
N VAL A 59 -6.64 6.71 6.02
CA VAL A 59 -6.36 5.29 6.11
C VAL A 59 -7.03 4.74 7.36
N THR A 60 -7.73 3.63 7.23
CA THR A 60 -8.57 3.14 8.32
C THR A 60 -7.74 2.36 9.33
N MET A 61 -7.43 2.99 10.45
CA MET A 61 -6.75 2.39 11.61
C MET A 61 -7.73 1.99 12.72
N GLY A 62 -8.97 2.51 12.66
CA GLY A 62 -9.97 2.29 13.70
C GLY A 62 -9.83 3.23 14.89
N GLN A 63 -9.04 4.29 14.74
CA GLN A 63 -8.78 5.33 15.74
C GLN A 63 -9.06 6.70 15.09
N PRO A 64 -10.34 7.08 14.91
CA PRO A 64 -10.69 8.31 14.19
C PRO A 64 -10.32 9.60 14.91
N GLU A 65 -10.00 9.53 16.21
CA GLU A 65 -9.51 10.63 17.04
C GLU A 65 -8.02 10.93 16.81
N ILE A 66 -7.27 9.98 16.25
CA ILE A 66 -5.86 10.20 15.93
C ILE A 66 -5.76 11.13 14.71
N ASP A 67 -5.22 12.33 14.93
CA ASP A 67 -5.06 13.35 13.89
C ASP A 67 -3.57 13.64 13.63
N PRO A 68 -2.98 13.14 12.53
CA PRO A 68 -1.57 13.38 12.20
C PRO A 68 -1.19 14.85 12.03
N ARG A 69 -2.17 15.74 11.81
CA ARG A 69 -1.92 17.18 11.69
C ARG A 69 -1.59 17.83 13.03
N GLN A 70 -1.98 17.22 14.15
CA GLN A 70 -1.71 17.73 15.50
C GLN A 70 -0.38 17.23 16.05
N SER A 71 -0.08 15.96 15.83
CA SER A 71 1.16 15.33 16.29
C SER A 71 1.49 14.16 15.37
N VAL A 72 2.71 14.13 14.88
CA VAL A 72 3.22 13.07 13.98
C VAL A 72 4.66 12.76 14.38
N GLY A 73 5.15 11.56 14.05
CA GLY A 73 6.56 11.19 14.21
C GLY A 73 7.48 12.04 13.33
N ARG A 74 8.77 11.98 13.58
CA ARG A 74 9.77 12.69 12.78
C ARG A 74 9.94 12.03 11.43
N TYR A 75 9.88 12.83 10.36
CA TYR A 75 10.16 12.37 9.00
C TYR A 75 11.67 12.14 8.83
N VAL A 76 12.03 11.00 8.25
CA VAL A 76 13.41 10.66 7.89
C VAL A 76 13.50 10.50 6.38
N GLU A 77 14.41 11.25 5.75
CA GLU A 77 14.62 11.15 4.31
C GLU A 77 15.22 9.77 3.95
N PRO A 78 14.96 9.26 2.74
CA PRO A 78 15.48 7.96 2.30
C PRO A 78 17.01 7.79 2.45
N GLU A 79 17.78 8.87 2.25
CA GLU A 79 19.23 8.88 2.36
C GLU A 79 19.74 8.65 3.80
N ASP A 80 18.96 9.07 4.80
CA ASP A 80 19.30 8.92 6.23
C ASP A 80 18.66 7.66 6.84
N TRP A 81 17.74 7.03 6.12
CA TRP A 81 16.95 5.90 6.63
C TRP A 81 17.81 4.71 7.05
N ASN A 82 18.80 4.33 6.24
CA ASN A 82 19.69 3.23 6.54
C ASN A 82 20.47 3.41 7.85
N ALA A 83 20.94 4.62 8.12
CA ALA A 83 21.64 4.95 9.35
C ALA A 83 20.74 4.78 10.58
N LEU A 84 19.49 5.23 10.49
CA LEU A 84 18.50 5.09 11.58
C LEU A 84 18.17 3.62 11.85
N ILE A 85 17.84 2.83 10.82
CA ILE A 85 17.39 1.44 11.00
C ILE A 85 18.55 0.46 11.31
N SER A 86 19.79 0.89 11.13
CA SER A 86 20.99 0.13 11.54
C SER A 86 21.44 0.44 12.97
N ASP A 87 20.85 1.44 13.62
CA ASP A 87 21.13 1.77 15.00
C ASP A 87 20.54 0.67 15.93
N PRO A 88 21.35 0.01 16.78
CA PRO A 88 20.86 -1.04 17.66
C PRO A 88 19.81 -0.59 18.67
N ASP A 89 19.73 0.72 18.96
CA ASP A 89 18.70 1.29 19.83
C ASP A 89 17.39 1.61 19.09
N THR A 90 17.28 1.22 17.81
CA THR A 90 16.10 1.46 16.98
C THR A 90 15.39 0.17 16.63
N ILE A 91 14.14 0.02 17.00
CA ILE A 91 13.27 -1.00 16.43
C ILE A 91 12.60 -0.48 15.16
N VAL A 92 12.50 -1.37 14.18
CA VAL A 92 11.93 -1.07 12.87
C VAL A 92 10.64 -1.85 12.70
N ILE A 93 9.53 -1.19 12.42
CA ILE A 93 8.21 -1.83 12.29
C ILE A 93 7.64 -1.57 10.90
N ASP A 94 7.29 -2.65 10.21
CA ASP A 94 6.54 -2.58 8.95
C ASP A 94 5.04 -2.42 9.26
N THR A 95 4.44 -1.29 8.91
CA THR A 95 3.02 -1.03 9.19
C THR A 95 2.09 -1.50 8.08
N ARG A 96 2.58 -2.33 7.17
CA ARG A 96 1.79 -2.90 6.07
C ARG A 96 1.08 -4.18 6.52
N ASN A 97 0.19 -4.67 5.67
CA ASN A 97 -0.47 -5.95 5.89
C ASN A 97 0.50 -7.11 5.57
N ASP A 98 0.27 -8.26 6.18
CA ASP A 98 1.06 -9.49 6.03
C ASP A 98 1.38 -9.85 4.56
N TYR A 99 0.37 -9.77 3.68
CA TYR A 99 0.54 -10.08 2.26
C TYR A 99 1.43 -9.08 1.49
N GLU A 100 1.55 -7.84 1.97
CA GLU A 100 2.46 -6.84 1.42
C GLU A 100 3.89 -7.11 1.90
N VAL A 101 4.05 -7.45 3.19
CA VAL A 101 5.34 -7.79 3.81
C VAL A 101 5.94 -9.04 3.17
N ALA A 102 5.10 -10.02 2.83
CA ALA A 102 5.53 -11.25 2.15
C ALA A 102 6.19 -11.02 0.78
N CYS A 103 5.97 -9.87 0.13
CA CYS A 103 6.66 -9.51 -1.12
C CYS A 103 8.07 -8.97 -0.88
N GLY A 104 8.32 -8.39 0.29
CA GLY A 104 9.59 -7.80 0.65
C GLY A 104 9.44 -6.82 1.81
N SER A 105 10.54 -6.60 2.55
CA SER A 105 10.59 -5.69 3.69
C SER A 105 12.03 -5.19 3.91
N PHE A 106 12.23 -4.24 4.83
CA PHE A 106 13.58 -3.88 5.25
C PHE A 106 14.17 -4.96 6.15
N ARG A 107 15.47 -5.20 5.97
CA ARG A 107 16.23 -6.15 6.79
C ARG A 107 16.07 -5.85 8.29
N GLY A 108 15.67 -6.86 9.06
CA GLY A 108 15.48 -6.73 10.50
C GLY A 108 14.19 -6.03 10.93
N ALA A 109 13.31 -5.65 10.01
CA ALA A 109 12.04 -5.09 10.35
C ALA A 109 11.11 -6.12 10.98
N ILE A 110 10.37 -5.69 11.98
CA ILE A 110 9.32 -6.50 12.63
C ILE A 110 8.07 -6.46 11.75
N ASP A 111 7.58 -7.65 11.40
CA ASP A 111 6.27 -7.85 10.78
C ASP A 111 5.22 -8.07 11.88
N PRO A 112 4.26 -7.16 12.06
CA PRO A 112 3.13 -7.35 12.98
C PRO A 112 2.18 -8.50 12.58
N GLN A 113 2.32 -9.05 11.38
CA GLN A 113 1.47 -10.10 10.79
C GLN A 113 -0.03 -9.70 10.77
N THR A 114 -0.30 -8.41 10.70
CA THR A 114 -1.67 -7.89 10.65
C THR A 114 -2.27 -8.07 9.25
N LYS A 115 -3.51 -8.52 9.20
CA LYS A 115 -4.28 -8.67 7.95
C LYS A 115 -4.89 -7.36 7.48
N SER A 116 -5.01 -6.43 8.39
CA SER A 116 -5.46 -5.07 8.11
C SER A 116 -4.82 -4.06 9.07
N PHE A 117 -4.63 -2.84 8.59
CA PHE A 117 -4.06 -1.76 9.41
C PHE A 117 -4.88 -1.41 10.67
N ARG A 118 -6.12 -1.89 10.76
CA ARG A 118 -6.96 -1.75 11.96
C ARG A 118 -6.47 -2.57 13.15
N GLU A 119 -5.72 -3.63 12.91
CA GLU A 119 -5.20 -4.51 13.94
C GLU A 119 -3.92 -3.94 14.58
N PHE A 120 -3.27 -2.96 13.91
CA PHE A 120 -2.00 -2.39 14.36
C PHE A 120 -2.05 -1.78 15.78
N PRO A 121 -3.08 -0.99 16.19
CA PRO A 121 -3.13 -0.44 17.55
C PRO A 121 -3.19 -1.52 18.64
N ASP A 122 -3.98 -2.56 18.45
CA ASP A 122 -4.13 -3.64 19.43
C ASP A 122 -2.84 -4.46 19.49
N TRP A 123 -2.27 -4.80 18.33
CA TRP A 123 -0.97 -5.46 18.26
C TRP A 123 0.13 -4.68 18.98
N PHE A 124 0.22 -3.37 18.75
CA PHE A 124 1.23 -2.53 19.40
C PHE A 124 1.06 -2.51 20.93
N ARG A 125 -0.17 -2.36 21.43
CA ARG A 125 -0.45 -2.36 22.86
C ARG A 125 -0.10 -3.70 23.53
N GLU A 126 -0.38 -4.80 22.85
CA GLU A 126 -0.08 -6.15 23.34
C GLU A 126 1.43 -6.42 23.43
N HIS A 127 2.21 -5.92 22.47
CA HIS A 127 3.64 -6.21 22.38
C HIS A 127 4.54 -5.05 22.88
N ARG A 128 3.94 -3.96 23.34
CA ARG A 128 4.64 -2.73 23.69
C ARG A 128 5.79 -2.95 24.66
N ASP A 129 5.57 -3.65 25.76
CA ASP A 129 6.56 -3.80 26.83
C ASP A 129 7.75 -4.64 26.37
N ASP A 130 7.50 -5.66 25.58
CA ASP A 130 8.57 -6.51 24.97
C ASP A 130 9.35 -5.73 23.91
N LEU A 131 8.64 -5.01 23.02
CA LEU A 131 9.25 -4.21 21.96
C LEU A 131 10.16 -3.11 22.51
N LEU A 132 9.73 -2.47 23.60
CA LEU A 132 10.43 -1.33 24.18
C LEU A 132 11.42 -1.72 25.30
N SER A 133 11.57 -3.00 25.57
CA SER A 133 12.57 -3.51 26.53
C SER A 133 13.99 -3.18 26.05
N GLY A 134 14.56 -2.10 26.60
CA GLY A 134 15.90 -1.62 26.25
C GLY A 134 16.01 -0.73 25.02
N THR A 135 14.90 -0.44 24.30
CA THR A 135 14.90 0.38 23.10
C THR A 135 14.13 1.69 23.31
N LYS A 136 14.66 2.79 22.76
CA LYS A 136 14.04 4.12 22.90
C LYS A 136 13.44 4.66 21.61
N LYS A 137 13.91 4.17 20.46
CA LYS A 137 13.55 4.68 19.13
C LYS A 137 12.68 3.69 18.39
N VAL A 138 11.61 4.17 17.79
CA VAL A 138 10.74 3.39 16.92
C VAL A 138 10.74 4.02 15.53
N ALA A 139 11.19 3.27 14.54
CA ALA A 139 11.17 3.66 13.13
C ALA A 139 10.09 2.86 12.39
N MET A 140 9.20 3.53 11.68
CA MET A 140 8.11 2.90 10.95
C MET A 140 8.12 3.24 9.47
N PHE A 141 7.66 2.31 8.65
CA PHE A 141 7.54 2.52 7.21
C PHE A 141 6.28 1.84 6.65
N CYS A 142 5.85 2.31 5.48
CA CYS A 142 4.82 1.69 4.66
C CYS A 142 5.08 2.02 3.19
N THR A 143 4.23 1.57 2.28
CA THR A 143 4.40 1.75 0.83
C THR A 143 4.63 3.21 0.43
N GLY A 144 3.76 4.13 0.85
CA GLY A 144 3.81 5.55 0.42
C GLY A 144 3.89 6.58 1.55
N GLY A 145 3.98 6.15 2.83
CA GLY A 145 4.10 7.04 3.99
C GLY A 145 2.78 7.31 4.73
N ILE A 146 1.62 7.23 4.08
CA ILE A 146 0.34 7.66 4.65
C ILE A 146 -0.10 6.87 5.90
N ARG A 147 0.17 5.56 5.97
CA ARG A 147 -0.12 4.77 7.18
C ARG A 147 0.78 5.19 8.34
N CYS A 148 2.05 5.50 8.03
CA CYS A 148 3.03 5.89 9.03
C CYS A 148 2.69 7.23 9.68
N GLU A 149 2.17 8.19 8.97
CA GLU A 149 1.71 9.44 9.58
C GLU A 149 0.70 9.15 10.69
N LYS A 150 -0.26 8.24 10.44
CA LYS A 150 -1.27 7.88 11.41
C LYS A 150 -0.73 6.98 12.54
N SER A 151 0.07 5.96 12.22
CA SER A 151 0.65 5.07 13.23
C SER A 151 1.66 5.77 14.13
N THR A 152 2.48 6.69 13.60
CA THR A 152 3.40 7.47 14.43
C THR A 152 2.66 8.47 15.33
N SER A 153 1.58 9.09 14.82
CA SER A 153 0.69 9.92 15.63
C SER A 153 0.07 9.13 16.78
N PHE A 154 -0.36 7.90 16.52
CA PHE A 154 -0.87 6.98 17.52
C PHE A 154 0.20 6.66 18.59
N LEU A 155 1.42 6.25 18.19
CA LEU A 155 2.49 5.95 19.14
C LEU A 155 2.84 7.15 20.02
N ARG A 156 2.83 8.36 19.45
CA ARG A 156 3.05 9.58 20.25
C ARG A 156 1.96 9.81 21.30
N GLN A 157 0.71 9.50 20.99
CA GLN A 157 -0.39 9.56 22.00
C GLN A 157 -0.27 8.45 23.04
N GLU A 158 0.30 7.29 22.67
CA GLU A 158 0.64 6.23 23.64
C GLU A 158 1.89 6.57 24.48
N GLY A 159 2.44 7.80 24.37
CA GLY A 159 3.52 8.32 25.20
C GLY A 159 4.93 8.07 24.67
N MET A 160 5.08 7.65 23.40
CA MET A 160 6.39 7.49 22.77
C MET A 160 6.93 8.83 22.28
N GLU A 161 8.16 9.18 22.64
CA GLU A 161 8.80 10.43 22.21
C GLU A 161 9.65 10.28 20.95
N GLU A 162 10.46 9.24 20.88
CA GLU A 162 11.41 8.96 19.79
C GLU A 162 10.77 8.09 18.71
N VAL A 163 9.84 8.68 17.95
CA VAL A 163 9.10 8.01 16.88
C VAL A 163 9.42 8.63 15.53
N TYR A 164 9.83 7.79 14.59
CA TYR A 164 10.31 8.17 13.27
C TYR A 164 9.54 7.43 12.19
N HIS A 165 9.48 8.00 10.98
CA HIS A 165 8.99 7.29 9.82
C HIS A 165 9.65 7.73 8.52
N LEU A 166 9.72 6.79 7.58
CA LEU A 166 10.31 6.97 6.26
C LEU A 166 9.46 7.93 5.44
N LYS A 167 10.03 9.09 5.09
CA LYS A 167 9.37 10.11 4.29
C LYS A 167 9.14 9.63 2.86
N GLY A 168 7.87 9.68 2.42
CA GLY A 168 7.47 9.18 1.11
C GLY A 168 7.43 7.65 1.00
N GLY A 169 7.73 6.93 2.10
CA GLY A 169 7.63 5.48 2.20
C GLY A 169 8.64 4.72 1.33
N ILE A 170 8.42 3.41 1.23
CA ILE A 170 9.26 2.48 0.46
C ILE A 170 9.43 2.95 -0.99
N LEU A 171 8.38 3.47 -1.62
CA LEU A 171 8.46 3.89 -3.02
C LEU A 171 9.51 4.99 -3.23
N LYS A 172 9.56 5.99 -2.33
CA LYS A 172 10.57 7.05 -2.41
C LYS A 172 11.98 6.52 -2.13
N TYR A 173 12.08 5.58 -1.20
CA TYR A 173 13.35 4.91 -0.91
C TYR A 173 13.88 4.13 -2.12
N LEU A 174 13.06 3.29 -2.74
CA LEU A 174 13.42 2.50 -3.93
C LEU A 174 13.73 3.36 -5.17
N GLU A 175 13.18 4.57 -5.23
CA GLU A 175 13.47 5.55 -6.29
C GLU A 175 14.82 6.25 -6.08
N GLN A 176 15.20 6.55 -4.83
CA GLN A 176 16.32 7.44 -4.51
C GLN A 176 17.57 6.71 -4.01
N VAL A 177 17.41 5.60 -3.30
CA VAL A 177 18.53 4.85 -2.74
C VAL A 177 19.02 3.83 -3.77
N PRO A 178 20.31 3.88 -4.17
CA PRO A 178 20.88 2.91 -5.09
C PRO A 178 20.80 1.47 -4.54
N GLU A 179 20.58 0.50 -5.41
CA GLU A 179 20.36 -0.91 -5.04
C GLU A 179 21.51 -1.47 -4.21
N GLU A 180 22.76 -1.12 -4.54
CA GLU A 180 23.96 -1.56 -3.85
C GLU A 180 24.08 -1.04 -2.40
N LYS A 181 23.32 0.01 -2.05
CA LYS A 181 23.26 0.58 -0.69
C LYS A 181 21.98 0.23 0.04
N SER A 182 21.07 -0.46 -0.65
CA SER A 182 19.74 -0.71 -0.12
C SER A 182 19.75 -1.75 1.01
N LEU A 183 18.96 -1.49 2.04
CA LEU A 183 18.60 -2.47 3.07
C LEU A 183 17.21 -3.07 2.83
N TRP A 184 16.58 -2.74 1.71
CA TRP A 184 15.33 -3.36 1.27
C TRP A 184 15.60 -4.73 0.65
N GLU A 185 14.81 -5.73 1.03
CA GLU A 185 14.86 -7.09 0.49
C GLU A 185 13.52 -7.43 -0.18
N GLY A 186 13.59 -7.95 -1.42
CA GLY A 186 12.41 -8.33 -2.21
C GLY A 186 11.78 -7.16 -2.98
N GLU A 187 10.47 -7.25 -3.22
CA GLU A 187 9.68 -6.30 -4.02
C GLU A 187 8.65 -5.55 -3.15
N CYS A 188 8.32 -4.33 -3.53
CA CYS A 188 7.30 -3.55 -2.84
C CYS A 188 5.93 -3.74 -3.50
N PHE A 189 4.94 -4.25 -2.75
CA PHE A 189 3.56 -4.33 -3.24
C PHE A 189 2.98 -2.93 -3.47
N VAL A 190 2.33 -2.75 -4.63
CA VAL A 190 1.61 -1.55 -5.02
C VAL A 190 0.16 -1.86 -5.40
N PHE A 191 -0.74 -0.89 -5.21
CA PHE A 191 -2.18 -1.08 -5.40
C PHE A 191 -2.65 -0.77 -6.83
N ASP A 192 -1.80 -1.03 -7.82
CA ASP A 192 -2.11 -0.88 -9.24
C ASP A 192 -1.77 -2.15 -10.04
N GLU A 193 -1.93 -2.11 -11.37
CA GLU A 193 -1.74 -3.27 -12.23
C GLU A 193 -0.28 -3.78 -12.33
N ARG A 194 0.70 -3.05 -11.79
CA ARG A 194 2.10 -3.52 -11.69
C ARG A 194 2.27 -4.58 -10.61
N VAL A 195 1.37 -4.63 -9.64
CA VAL A 195 1.33 -5.51 -8.47
C VAL A 195 2.50 -5.28 -7.51
N THR A 196 3.74 -5.35 -8.00
CA THR A 196 4.95 -5.07 -7.23
C THR A 196 5.95 -4.25 -8.03
N VAL A 197 6.83 -3.55 -7.32
CA VAL A 197 7.95 -2.80 -7.92
C VAL A 197 9.23 -3.05 -7.13
N GLY A 198 10.36 -3.00 -7.83
CA GLY A 198 11.71 -3.03 -7.29
C GLY A 198 12.40 -1.67 -7.32
N HIS A 199 13.74 -1.66 -7.24
CA HIS A 199 14.56 -0.46 -7.35
C HIS A 199 14.32 0.30 -8.65
N GLY A 200 14.40 1.63 -8.60
CA GLY A 200 14.03 2.50 -9.71
C GLY A 200 12.55 2.42 -10.08
N LEU A 201 11.71 1.86 -9.21
CA LEU A 201 10.29 1.60 -9.43
C LEU A 201 10.00 0.71 -10.65
N ALA A 202 10.99 -0.10 -11.05
CA ALA A 202 10.82 -1.09 -12.12
C ALA A 202 9.73 -2.11 -11.75
N PRO A 203 8.89 -2.55 -12.70
CA PRO A 203 7.89 -3.59 -12.43
C PRO A 203 8.54 -4.86 -11.86
N GLY A 204 7.92 -5.41 -10.82
CA GLY A 204 8.34 -6.64 -10.18
C GLY A 204 7.86 -7.89 -10.91
N THR A 205 8.01 -9.04 -10.27
CA THR A 205 7.75 -10.36 -10.83
C THR A 205 6.43 -10.99 -10.36
N HIS A 206 5.79 -10.42 -9.33
CA HIS A 206 4.55 -10.95 -8.79
C HIS A 206 3.35 -10.66 -9.68
N GLY A 207 2.46 -11.65 -9.80
CA GLY A 207 1.13 -11.46 -10.33
C GLY A 207 0.11 -11.12 -9.24
N LEU A 208 -1.13 -10.82 -9.64
CA LEU A 208 -2.24 -10.58 -8.73
C LEU A 208 -3.28 -11.71 -8.79
N CYS A 209 -3.56 -12.36 -7.68
CA CYS A 209 -4.71 -13.26 -7.60
C CYS A 209 -6.02 -12.46 -7.74
N ARG A 210 -6.71 -12.60 -8.85
CA ARG A 210 -7.98 -11.87 -9.13
C ARG A 210 -9.14 -12.31 -8.23
N ALA A 211 -8.98 -13.40 -7.47
CA ALA A 211 -9.97 -13.87 -6.49
C ALA A 211 -9.81 -13.17 -5.13
N CYS A 212 -8.63 -13.24 -4.50
CA CYS A 212 -8.39 -12.67 -3.17
C CYS A 212 -7.66 -11.33 -3.16
N ARG A 213 -7.09 -10.91 -4.28
CA ARG A 213 -6.32 -9.67 -4.46
C ARG A 213 -4.97 -9.65 -3.73
N ARG A 214 -4.47 -10.80 -3.29
CA ARG A 214 -3.11 -10.94 -2.78
C ARG A 214 -2.12 -11.10 -3.95
N PRO A 215 -0.87 -10.65 -3.78
CA PRO A 215 0.20 -10.96 -4.73
C PRO A 215 0.44 -12.47 -4.79
N VAL A 216 0.89 -12.94 -5.92
CA VAL A 216 1.28 -14.34 -6.14
C VAL A 216 2.65 -14.37 -6.82
N SER A 217 3.59 -15.06 -6.20
CA SER A 217 4.92 -15.27 -6.72
C SER A 217 4.90 -16.21 -7.93
N GLN A 218 6.03 -16.36 -8.62
CA GLN A 218 6.16 -17.37 -9.68
C GLN A 218 5.96 -18.80 -9.14
N ALA A 219 6.43 -19.07 -7.91
CA ALA A 219 6.20 -20.37 -7.26
C ALA A 219 4.73 -20.61 -6.95
N ASP A 220 4.00 -19.59 -6.48
CA ASP A 220 2.55 -19.66 -6.27
C ASP A 220 1.80 -19.93 -7.59
N GLN A 221 2.23 -19.30 -8.68
CA GLN A 221 1.61 -19.48 -9.99
C GLN A 221 1.90 -20.89 -10.58
N ALA A 222 3.01 -21.51 -10.19
CA ALA A 222 3.31 -22.91 -10.56
C ALA A 222 2.58 -23.95 -9.68
N SER A 223 1.92 -23.52 -8.61
CA SER A 223 1.20 -24.39 -7.69
C SER A 223 -0.06 -25.00 -8.34
N PRO A 224 -0.41 -26.27 -8.04
CA PRO A 224 -1.68 -26.86 -8.51
C PRO A 224 -2.92 -26.16 -7.93
N HIS A 225 -2.76 -25.35 -6.89
CA HIS A 225 -3.84 -24.55 -6.31
C HIS A 225 -4.04 -23.19 -7.01
N PHE A 226 -3.16 -22.84 -7.96
CA PHE A 226 -3.31 -21.62 -8.74
C PHE A 226 -4.18 -21.90 -9.97
N VAL A 227 -5.34 -21.25 -9.99
CA VAL A 227 -6.20 -21.20 -11.17
C VAL A 227 -6.50 -19.74 -11.45
N GLU A 228 -6.05 -19.24 -12.61
CA GLU A 228 -6.17 -17.83 -12.97
C GLU A 228 -7.60 -17.30 -12.77
N GLY A 229 -7.71 -16.21 -12.03
CA GLY A 229 -8.98 -15.55 -11.73
C GLY A 229 -9.87 -16.26 -10.70
N ILE A 230 -9.53 -17.47 -10.25
CA ILE A 230 -10.40 -18.32 -9.41
C ILE A 230 -9.79 -18.58 -8.03
N SER A 231 -8.51 -18.98 -7.97
CA SER A 231 -7.84 -19.33 -6.71
C SER A 231 -6.33 -19.17 -6.77
N CYS A 232 -5.70 -19.13 -5.62
CA CYS A 232 -4.25 -19.25 -5.42
C CYS A 232 -3.97 -20.03 -4.13
N PRO A 233 -2.72 -20.45 -3.85
CA PRO A 233 -2.36 -21.16 -2.63
C PRO A 233 -2.84 -20.47 -1.36
N HIS A 234 -2.83 -19.12 -1.35
CA HIS A 234 -3.21 -18.32 -0.18
C HIS A 234 -4.73 -18.27 0.07
N CYS A 235 -5.58 -18.57 -0.91
CA CYS A 235 -7.03 -18.42 -0.77
C CYS A 235 -7.85 -19.66 -1.09
N ILE A 236 -7.23 -20.75 -1.50
CA ILE A 236 -7.94 -21.97 -1.88
C ILE A 236 -8.78 -22.54 -0.73
N GLY A 237 -8.26 -22.46 0.51
CA GLY A 237 -8.97 -22.89 1.72
C GLY A 237 -9.92 -21.84 2.33
N GLU A 238 -9.85 -20.57 1.87
CA GLU A 238 -10.65 -19.47 2.41
C GLU A 238 -12.00 -19.29 1.68
N ARG A 239 -12.16 -19.91 0.50
CA ARG A 239 -13.29 -19.66 -0.40
C ARG A 239 -14.12 -20.93 -0.58
N GLY A 240 -15.41 -20.85 -0.28
CA GLY A 240 -16.36 -21.92 -0.53
C GLY A 240 -16.57 -22.20 -2.02
N GLU A 241 -17.15 -23.38 -2.32
CA GLU A 241 -17.38 -23.84 -3.71
C GLU A 241 -18.24 -22.86 -4.53
N GLU A 242 -19.31 -22.33 -3.94
CA GLU A 242 -20.19 -21.35 -4.59
C GLU A 242 -19.44 -20.08 -4.98
N GLN A 243 -18.52 -19.61 -4.15
CA GLN A 243 -17.73 -18.41 -4.43
C GLN A 243 -16.71 -18.69 -5.54
N ARG A 244 -16.08 -19.87 -5.54
CA ARG A 244 -15.18 -20.29 -6.62
C ARG A 244 -15.92 -20.44 -7.95
N ALA A 245 -17.14 -21.01 -7.94
CA ALA A 245 -17.99 -21.11 -9.12
C ALA A 245 -18.33 -19.71 -9.70
N ARG A 246 -18.63 -18.73 -8.85
CA ARG A 246 -18.84 -17.33 -9.28
C ARG A 246 -17.59 -16.72 -9.91
N TYR A 247 -16.41 -17.00 -9.37
CA TYR A 247 -15.14 -16.53 -9.95
C TYR A 247 -14.86 -17.21 -11.30
N ALA A 248 -15.11 -18.51 -11.41
CA ALA A 248 -14.98 -19.25 -12.66
C ALA A 248 -15.90 -18.70 -13.76
N GLU A 249 -17.16 -18.40 -13.41
CA GLU A 249 -18.10 -17.79 -14.36
C GLU A 249 -17.65 -16.41 -14.79
N ARG A 250 -17.17 -15.56 -13.87
CA ARG A 250 -16.60 -14.26 -14.23
C ARG A 250 -15.43 -14.42 -15.21
N GLN A 251 -14.50 -15.33 -14.93
CA GLN A 251 -13.34 -15.60 -15.78
C GLN A 251 -13.77 -16.06 -17.18
N ARG A 252 -14.79 -16.92 -17.24
CA ARG A 252 -15.39 -17.38 -18.51
C ARG A 252 -15.97 -16.20 -19.30
N GLN A 253 -16.70 -15.30 -18.65
CA GLN A 253 -17.28 -14.13 -19.31
C GLN A 253 -16.20 -13.15 -19.81
N GLU A 254 -15.13 -12.96 -19.02
CA GLU A 254 -13.99 -12.15 -19.44
C GLU A 254 -13.29 -12.75 -20.68
N ALA A 255 -13.09 -14.07 -20.71
CA ALA A 255 -12.51 -14.78 -21.85
C ALA A 255 -13.37 -14.66 -23.11
N LEU A 256 -14.70 -14.85 -22.99
CA LEU A 256 -15.65 -14.69 -24.09
C LEU A 256 -15.69 -13.25 -24.63
N ALA A 257 -15.61 -12.26 -23.75
CA ALA A 257 -15.58 -10.85 -24.17
C ALA A 257 -14.28 -10.55 -24.94
N ARG A 258 -13.14 -11.06 -24.45
CA ARG A 258 -11.84 -10.92 -25.10
C ARG A 258 -11.82 -11.56 -26.50
N GLN A 259 -12.39 -12.76 -26.65
CA GLN A 259 -12.56 -13.43 -27.97
C GLN A 259 -13.42 -12.61 -28.95
N ARG A 260 -14.38 -11.84 -28.44
CA ARG A 260 -15.26 -10.96 -29.23
C ARG A 260 -14.68 -9.56 -29.45
N GLY A 261 -13.41 -9.31 -29.05
CA GLY A 261 -12.77 -7.99 -29.15
C GLY A 261 -13.44 -6.90 -28.29
N ARG A 262 -14.14 -7.29 -27.19
CA ARG A 262 -14.87 -6.38 -26.32
C ARG A 262 -14.21 -6.31 -24.94
N ALA A 263 -14.15 -5.10 -24.36
CA ALA A 263 -13.81 -4.96 -22.96
C ALA A 263 -14.95 -5.50 -22.08
N HIS A 264 -14.64 -6.30 -21.07
CA HIS A 264 -15.60 -6.79 -20.08
C HIS A 264 -15.49 -5.98 -18.78
N VAL A 265 -14.27 -5.89 -18.24
CA VAL A 265 -14.00 -5.10 -17.04
C VAL A 265 -13.88 -3.63 -17.43
N GLY A 266 -14.64 -2.75 -16.75
CA GLY A 266 -14.65 -1.33 -17.05
C GLY A 266 -15.50 -0.91 -18.27
N ALA A 267 -16.18 -1.86 -18.95
CA ALA A 267 -17.08 -1.54 -20.04
C ALA A 267 -18.28 -0.72 -19.54
N THR A 268 -18.59 0.36 -20.26
CA THR A 268 -19.82 1.11 -20.05
C THR A 268 -20.98 0.32 -20.67
N LEU A 269 -21.93 -0.11 -19.86
CA LEU A 269 -23.12 -0.78 -20.37
C LEU A 269 -24.00 0.24 -21.10
N PRO A 270 -24.47 -0.02 -22.32
CA PRO A 270 -25.40 0.84 -23.00
C PRO A 270 -26.69 0.95 -22.15
N GLY A 271 -27.09 2.16 -21.77
CA GLY A 271 -28.39 2.43 -21.15
C GLY A 271 -28.41 2.60 -19.62
N LYS A 272 -27.26 2.79 -18.94
CA LYS A 272 -27.26 3.38 -17.59
C LYS A 272 -26.68 4.78 -17.64
N PRO A 273 -27.50 5.81 -17.23
CA PRO A 273 -27.03 7.19 -17.13
C PRO A 273 -25.94 7.35 -16.05
#